data_e96c5933e4c930630d73b8c163048214
#
_entry.id   e96c5933e4c930630d73b8c163048214
#
_cell.length_a   1.000
_cell.length_b   1.000
_cell.length_c   1.000
_cell.angle_alpha   90.00
_cell.angle_beta   90.00
_cell.angle_gamma   90.00
#
_symmetry.space_group_name_H-M   'P 1'
#
loop_
_entity.id
_entity.type
_entity.pdbx_description
1 polymer ?
#
loop_
_entity_poly.entity_id
_entity_poly.type
_entity_poly.pdbx_seq_one_letter_code
_entity_poly.pdbx_strand_id
1 'polypeptide(L)'
;YHRTHSCYAVAAFHEALRIILAYGRHRKASDYAYHEKALRQAVEAMRCNVISNTTSLIVLNLPGKLAGKEKDLVAGCRAHGFGIWPTLSEPIQVRIGILNQLSPEQITEIVSRFAGAMLDMGAEFDKQQVMNGLKSYYAKAA
;
A
#
# COMPACT_ATOMS: atom_id res chain seq x y z
N TYR A 1 3.53 -13.80 -38.36
CA TYR A 1 4.32 -13.88 -37.13
C TYR A 1 3.54 -14.73 -36.13
N HIS A 2 3.89 -16.01 -36.00
CA HIS A 2 3.42 -16.86 -34.92
C HIS A 2 4.13 -16.40 -33.64
N ARG A 3 3.42 -15.66 -32.78
CA ARG A 3 3.89 -15.37 -31.43
C ARG A 3 3.75 -16.63 -30.59
N THR A 4 4.80 -17.41 -30.50
CA THR A 4 4.92 -18.50 -29.53
C THR A 4 4.91 -17.84 -28.12
N HIS A 5 3.86 -18.10 -27.35
CA HIS A 5 3.84 -17.68 -25.96
C HIS A 5 5.00 -18.33 -25.23
N SER A 6 5.73 -17.56 -24.44
CA SER A 6 6.81 -18.09 -23.63
C SER A 6 6.25 -19.17 -22.70
N CYS A 7 6.77 -20.40 -22.79
CA CYS A 7 6.36 -21.50 -21.92
C CYS A 7 6.56 -21.14 -20.44
N TYR A 8 7.54 -20.32 -20.11
CA TYR A 8 7.75 -19.80 -18.76
C TYR A 8 6.60 -18.88 -18.31
N ALA A 9 6.07 -18.02 -19.18
CA ALA A 9 4.94 -17.18 -18.87
C ALA A 9 3.66 -18.00 -18.63
N VAL A 10 3.43 -19.03 -19.44
CA VAL A 10 2.29 -19.95 -19.27
C VAL A 10 2.43 -20.74 -17.98
N ALA A 11 3.62 -21.28 -17.68
CA ALA A 11 3.88 -22.01 -16.44
C ALA A 11 3.72 -21.11 -15.20
N ALA A 12 4.24 -19.89 -15.25
CA ALA A 12 4.07 -18.91 -14.15
C ALA A 12 2.60 -18.53 -13.95
N PHE A 13 1.83 -18.34 -15.02
CA PHE A 13 0.39 -18.07 -14.96
C PHE A 13 -0.39 -19.26 -14.37
N HIS A 14 -0.08 -20.48 -14.82
CA HIS A 14 -0.69 -21.69 -14.26
C HIS A 14 -0.44 -21.79 -12.75
N GLU A 15 0.81 -21.61 -12.31
CA GLU A 15 1.16 -21.67 -10.89
C GLU A 15 0.48 -20.56 -10.09
N ALA A 16 0.41 -19.34 -10.61
CA ALA A 16 -0.33 -18.25 -9.97
C ALA A 16 -1.82 -18.57 -9.78
N LEU A 17 -2.46 -19.15 -10.81
CA LEU A 17 -3.84 -19.61 -10.74
C LEU A 17 -4.01 -20.73 -9.71
N ARG A 18 -3.10 -21.71 -9.68
CA ARG A 18 -3.12 -22.80 -8.70
C ARG A 18 -3.06 -22.27 -7.26
N ILE A 19 -2.17 -21.32 -7.00
CA ILE A 19 -2.05 -20.66 -5.69
C ILE A 19 -3.34 -19.92 -5.33
N ILE A 20 -3.90 -19.13 -6.24
CA ILE A 20 -5.14 -18.38 -6.00
C ILE A 20 -6.31 -19.31 -5.71
N LEU A 21 -6.44 -20.40 -6.46
CA LEU A 21 -7.52 -21.38 -6.27
C LEU A 21 -7.37 -22.13 -4.95
N ALA A 22 -6.14 -22.54 -4.60
CA ALA A 22 -5.86 -23.23 -3.34
C ALA A 22 -6.13 -22.34 -2.12
N TYR A 23 -5.79 -21.06 -2.20
CA TYR A 23 -6.04 -20.10 -1.13
C TYR A 23 -7.52 -19.74 -0.98
N GLY A 24 -8.24 -19.72 -2.08
CA GLY A 24 -9.65 -19.32 -2.16
C GLY A 24 -9.82 -17.84 -2.52
N ARG A 25 -10.50 -17.58 -3.64
CA ARG A 25 -10.70 -16.24 -4.18
C ARG A 25 -11.39 -15.29 -3.19
N HIS A 26 -12.43 -15.76 -2.50
CA HIS A 26 -13.18 -14.94 -1.54
C HIS A 26 -12.34 -14.60 -0.32
N ARG A 27 -11.57 -15.57 0.20
CA ARG A 27 -10.66 -15.34 1.32
C ARG A 27 -9.62 -14.28 0.96
N LYS A 28 -9.01 -14.39 -0.22
CA LYS A 28 -8.03 -13.41 -0.70
C LYS A 28 -8.61 -12.01 -0.81
N ALA A 29 -9.84 -11.88 -1.32
CA ALA A 29 -10.53 -10.59 -1.41
C ALA A 29 -10.83 -9.99 -0.03
N SER A 30 -11.23 -10.82 0.94
CA SER A 30 -11.47 -10.40 2.33
C SER A 30 -10.18 -9.93 3.00
N ASP A 31 -9.06 -10.64 2.80
CA ASP A 31 -7.77 -10.24 3.35
C ASP A 31 -7.28 -8.90 2.78
N TYR A 32 -7.44 -8.71 1.46
CA TYR A 32 -7.13 -7.42 0.85
C TYR A 32 -7.98 -6.28 1.41
N ALA A 33 -9.28 -6.47 1.55
CA ALA A 33 -10.18 -5.48 2.13
C ALA A 33 -9.81 -5.17 3.60
N TYR A 34 -9.42 -6.18 4.35
CA TYR A 34 -8.99 -6.06 5.73
C TYR A 34 -7.71 -5.23 5.86
N HIS A 35 -6.68 -5.54 5.08
CA HIS A 35 -5.42 -4.81 5.09
C HIS A 35 -5.55 -3.41 4.49
N GLU A 36 -6.37 -3.25 3.45
CA GLU A 36 -6.67 -1.93 2.86
C GLU A 36 -7.27 -1.00 3.90
N LYS A 37 -8.25 -1.47 4.67
CA LYS A 37 -8.89 -0.69 5.71
C LYS A 37 -7.91 -0.27 6.81
N ALA A 38 -7.01 -1.17 7.22
CA ALA A 38 -5.96 -0.87 8.18
C ALA A 38 -5.00 0.23 7.67
N LEU A 39 -4.54 0.06 6.42
CA LEU A 39 -3.63 1.01 5.79
C LEU A 39 -4.30 2.36 5.54
N ARG A 40 -5.58 2.36 5.11
CA ARG A 40 -6.39 3.58 4.93
C ARG A 40 -6.47 4.38 6.23
N GLN A 41 -6.85 3.75 7.33
CA GLN A 41 -6.92 4.41 8.64
C GLN A 41 -5.56 4.98 9.06
N ALA A 42 -4.48 4.27 8.80
CA ALA A 42 -3.13 4.73 9.12
C ALA A 42 -2.74 5.98 8.32
N VAL A 43 -2.96 5.99 6.99
CA VAL A 43 -2.59 7.15 6.16
C VAL A 43 -3.51 8.35 6.39
N GLU A 44 -4.79 8.14 6.71
CA GLU A 44 -5.72 9.19 7.12
C GLU A 44 -5.31 9.82 8.46
N ALA A 45 -4.80 9.01 9.42
CA ALA A 45 -4.23 9.52 10.67
C ALA A 45 -2.95 10.36 10.44
N MET A 46 -2.25 10.16 9.33
CA MET A 46 -1.15 11.02 8.85
C MET A 46 -1.64 12.25 8.08
N ARG A 47 -2.95 12.52 8.11
CA ARG A 47 -3.62 13.63 7.40
C ARG A 47 -3.58 13.54 5.87
N CYS A 48 -3.33 12.36 5.30
CA CYS A 48 -3.50 12.14 3.87
C CYS A 48 -4.98 11.99 3.53
N ASN A 49 -5.38 12.50 2.37
CA ASN A 49 -6.74 12.32 1.86
C ASN A 49 -6.78 11.13 0.89
N VAL A 50 -7.42 10.03 1.29
CA VAL A 50 -7.56 8.83 0.45
C VAL A 50 -8.73 9.01 -0.50
N ILE A 51 -8.47 8.86 -1.80
CA ILE A 51 -9.44 9.07 -2.88
C ILE A 51 -9.83 7.78 -3.62
N SER A 52 -9.08 6.68 -3.43
CA SER A 52 -9.43 5.39 -4.04
C SER A 52 -10.55 4.69 -3.27
N ASN A 53 -11.32 3.88 -4.00
CA ASN A 53 -12.38 3.02 -3.47
C ASN A 53 -12.15 1.53 -3.77
N THR A 54 -10.91 1.13 -4.06
CA THR A 54 -10.53 -0.25 -4.39
C THR A 54 -9.82 -0.92 -3.21
N THR A 55 -9.92 -2.23 -3.11
CA THR A 55 -9.34 -3.02 -2.01
C THR A 55 -7.87 -3.38 -2.18
N SER A 56 -7.29 -3.15 -3.36
CA SER A 56 -5.90 -3.53 -3.67
C SER A 56 -4.96 -2.35 -3.91
N LEU A 57 -5.51 -1.15 -3.97
CA LEU A 57 -4.76 0.05 -4.30
C LEU A 57 -5.28 1.24 -3.50
N ILE A 58 -4.41 1.88 -2.75
CA ILE A 58 -4.69 3.17 -2.12
C ILE A 58 -4.10 4.27 -2.99
N VAL A 59 -4.94 5.21 -3.40
CA VAL A 59 -4.53 6.46 -4.04
C VAL A 59 -4.84 7.59 -3.08
N LEU A 60 -3.86 8.44 -2.81
CA LEU A 60 -3.99 9.49 -1.81
C LEU A 60 -3.36 10.81 -2.27
N ASN A 61 -3.91 11.90 -1.77
CA ASN A 61 -3.30 13.22 -1.81
C ASN A 61 -2.53 13.46 -0.52
N LEU A 62 -1.37 14.08 -0.64
CA LEU A 62 -0.55 14.46 0.51
C LEU A 62 -1.19 15.64 1.28
N PRO A 63 -0.91 15.77 2.59
CA PRO A 63 -1.37 16.92 3.38
C PRO A 63 -0.74 18.21 2.85
N GLY A 64 -1.42 19.35 3.09
CA GLY A 64 -1.13 20.63 2.45
C GLY A 64 0.33 21.09 2.42
N LYS A 65 1.12 20.84 3.48
CA LYS A 65 2.56 21.15 3.52
C LYS A 65 3.40 20.30 2.54
N LEU A 66 2.92 19.13 2.17
CA LEU A 66 3.59 18.20 1.25
C LEU A 66 2.93 18.14 -0.14
N ALA A 67 1.88 18.90 -0.36
CA ALA A 67 1.23 18.99 -1.68
C ALA A 67 2.24 19.45 -2.74
N GLY A 68 2.30 18.74 -3.87
CA GLY A 68 3.28 18.98 -4.93
C GLY A 68 4.64 18.31 -4.72
N LYS A 69 4.86 17.60 -3.60
CA LYS A 69 6.11 16.89 -3.30
C LYS A 69 6.00 15.37 -3.43
N GLU A 70 5.04 14.89 -4.20
CA GLU A 70 4.75 13.46 -4.37
C GLU A 70 5.95 12.68 -4.90
N LYS A 71 6.71 13.27 -5.83
CA LYS A 71 7.94 12.67 -6.38
C LYS A 71 9.05 12.57 -5.34
N ASP A 72 9.19 13.57 -4.49
CA ASP A 72 10.18 13.57 -3.41
C ASP A 72 9.83 12.51 -2.37
N LEU A 73 8.53 12.36 -2.03
CA LEU A 73 8.08 11.29 -1.15
C LEU A 73 8.36 9.91 -1.73
N VAL A 74 8.16 9.71 -3.03
CA VAL A 74 8.51 8.45 -3.70
C VAL A 74 10.00 8.14 -3.56
N ALA A 75 10.86 9.14 -3.72
CA ALA A 75 12.30 9.00 -3.51
C ALA A 75 12.64 8.71 -2.03
N GLY A 76 12.02 9.41 -1.09
CA GLY A 76 12.15 9.20 0.35
C GLY A 76 11.73 7.79 0.76
N CYS A 77 10.61 7.29 0.28
CA CYS A 77 10.16 5.92 0.54
C CYS A 77 11.16 4.87 0.06
N ARG A 78 11.81 5.09 -1.10
CA ARG A 78 12.88 4.20 -1.58
C ARG A 78 14.08 4.21 -0.64
N ALA A 79 14.46 5.36 -0.10
CA ALA A 79 15.53 5.46 0.91
C ALA A 79 15.16 4.70 2.19
N HIS A 80 13.87 4.64 2.56
CA HIS A 80 13.35 3.81 3.64
C HIS A 80 13.12 2.34 3.26
N GLY A 81 13.54 1.92 2.06
CA GLY A 81 13.57 0.52 1.63
C GLY A 81 12.22 -0.03 1.16
N PHE A 82 11.29 0.82 0.72
CA PHE A 82 10.06 0.35 0.07
C PHE A 82 9.65 1.23 -1.12
N GLY A 83 8.89 0.63 -2.06
CA GLY A 83 8.47 1.30 -3.29
C GLY A 83 7.01 1.71 -3.26
N ILE A 84 6.76 2.97 -3.60
CA ILE A 84 5.46 3.51 -3.96
C ILE A 84 5.57 4.21 -5.31
N TRP A 85 4.45 4.53 -5.94
CA TRP A 85 4.44 5.15 -7.27
C TRP A 85 3.57 6.40 -7.29
N PRO A 86 3.99 7.44 -8.03
CA PRO A 86 3.09 8.54 -8.35
C PRO A 86 2.08 8.10 -9.42
N THR A 87 0.96 8.82 -9.55
CA THR A 87 0.10 8.71 -10.73
C THR A 87 0.82 9.26 -11.96
N LEU A 88 0.39 8.82 -13.16
CA LEU A 88 0.97 9.28 -14.42
C LEU A 88 0.31 10.55 -14.95
N SER A 89 -0.86 10.91 -14.45
CA SER A 89 -1.67 12.06 -14.87
C SER A 89 -1.78 13.09 -13.75
N GLU A 90 -1.95 14.34 -14.10
CA GLU A 90 -2.24 15.43 -13.18
C GLU A 90 -3.69 15.36 -12.65
N PRO A 91 -3.96 15.73 -11.39
CA PRO A 91 -2.94 16.05 -10.39
C PRO A 91 -2.13 14.81 -9.98
N ILE A 92 -0.82 14.99 -9.77
CA ILE A 92 0.04 13.88 -9.34
C ILE A 92 -0.36 13.45 -7.92
N GLN A 93 -0.57 12.17 -7.74
CA GLN A 93 -1.02 11.54 -6.49
C GLN A 93 -0.09 10.38 -6.15
N VAL A 94 -0.11 9.94 -4.90
CA VAL A 94 0.67 8.79 -4.45
C VAL A 94 -0.18 7.52 -4.49
N ARG A 95 0.40 6.43 -4.99
CA ARG A 95 -0.22 5.10 -5.06
C ARG A 95 0.53 4.10 -4.20
N ILE A 96 -0.19 3.43 -3.32
CA ILE A 96 0.31 2.33 -2.50
C ILE A 96 -0.47 1.07 -2.89
N GLY A 97 0.21 0.10 -3.49
CA GLY A 97 -0.40 -1.17 -3.90
C GLY A 97 -0.31 -2.22 -2.81
N ILE A 98 -1.40 -2.96 -2.59
CA ILE A 98 -1.47 -4.14 -1.73
C ILE A 98 -1.64 -5.34 -2.67
N LEU A 99 -0.53 -5.79 -3.30
CA LEU A 99 -0.60 -6.76 -4.39
C LEU A 99 -0.28 -8.20 -3.97
N ASN A 100 0.25 -8.40 -2.76
CA ASN A 100 0.66 -9.70 -2.24
C ASN A 100 -0.12 -10.06 -0.96
N GLN A 101 -0.01 -11.31 -0.55
CA GLN A 101 -0.42 -11.73 0.79
C GLN A 101 0.56 -11.11 1.80
N LEU A 102 0.15 -9.99 2.39
CA LEU A 102 0.93 -9.31 3.41
C LEU A 102 0.41 -9.74 4.79
N SER A 103 1.32 -9.94 5.72
CA SER A 103 0.95 -10.13 7.12
C SER A 103 0.67 -8.79 7.81
N PRO A 104 -0.03 -8.77 8.97
CA PRO A 104 -0.19 -7.58 9.79
C PRO A 104 1.15 -6.90 10.13
N GLU A 105 2.21 -7.67 10.37
CA GLU A 105 3.55 -7.16 10.67
C GLU A 105 4.15 -6.44 9.46
N GLN A 106 3.99 -7.00 8.27
CA GLN A 106 4.47 -6.39 7.03
C GLN A 106 3.74 -5.08 6.71
N ILE A 107 2.42 -5.04 6.91
CA ILE A 107 1.65 -3.77 6.79
C ILE A 107 2.13 -2.76 7.82
N THR A 108 2.36 -3.19 9.06
CA THR A 108 2.88 -2.34 10.14
C THR A 108 4.25 -1.76 9.78
N GLU A 109 5.12 -2.56 9.18
CA GLU A 109 6.43 -2.11 8.71
C GLU A 109 6.31 -1.09 7.56
N ILE A 110 5.45 -1.36 6.56
CA ILE A 110 5.18 -0.43 5.45
C ILE A 110 4.69 0.91 5.99
N VAL A 111 3.71 0.91 6.90
CA VAL A 111 3.18 2.13 7.52
C VAL A 111 4.27 2.88 8.30
N SER A 112 5.10 2.17 9.07
CA SER A 112 6.20 2.78 9.83
C SER A 112 7.23 3.46 8.93
N ARG A 113 7.58 2.84 7.80
CA ARG A 113 8.54 3.39 6.82
C ARG A 113 7.94 4.57 6.06
N PHE A 114 6.67 4.47 5.65
CA PHE A 114 5.95 5.57 5.00
C PHE A 114 5.85 6.78 5.93
N ALA A 115 5.47 6.56 7.19
CA ALA A 115 5.44 7.60 8.21
C ALA A 115 6.82 8.25 8.42
N GLY A 116 7.90 7.45 8.44
CA GLY A 116 9.27 7.96 8.50
C GLY A 116 9.59 8.89 7.35
N ALA A 117 9.36 8.46 6.11
CA ALA A 117 9.60 9.28 4.93
C ALA A 117 8.81 10.59 4.92
N MET A 118 7.54 10.57 5.38
CA MET A 118 6.73 11.78 5.49
C MET A 118 7.27 12.75 6.55
N LEU A 119 7.70 12.24 7.72
CA LEU A 119 8.28 13.07 8.80
C LEU A 119 9.60 13.71 8.35
N ASP A 120 10.46 12.97 7.64
CA ASP A 120 11.71 13.50 7.10
C ASP A 120 11.46 14.65 6.11
N MET A 121 10.30 14.67 5.46
CA MET A 121 9.86 15.77 4.59
C MET A 121 9.14 16.91 5.33
N GLY A 122 9.00 16.82 6.65
CA GLY A 122 8.38 17.86 7.48
C GLY A 122 6.87 17.74 7.64
N ALA A 123 6.29 16.54 7.45
CA ALA A 123 4.91 16.28 7.84
C ALA A 123 4.72 16.40 9.36
N GLU A 124 3.52 16.79 9.78
CA GLU A 124 3.19 16.99 11.20
C GLU A 124 2.08 16.02 11.61
N PHE A 125 2.47 14.93 12.27
CA PHE A 125 1.57 13.97 12.92
C PHE A 125 2.34 13.20 13.99
N ASP A 126 1.61 12.56 14.90
CA ASP A 126 2.20 11.66 15.90
C ASP A 126 2.34 10.25 15.33
N LYS A 127 3.58 9.88 14.99
CA LYS A 127 3.89 8.53 14.49
C LYS A 127 3.49 7.44 15.48
N GLN A 128 3.68 7.65 16.78
CA GLN A 128 3.33 6.66 17.80
C GLN A 128 1.82 6.43 17.87
N GLN A 129 1.04 7.50 17.75
CA GLN A 129 -0.41 7.41 17.69
C GLN A 129 -0.89 6.62 16.47
N VAL A 130 -0.31 6.86 15.28
CA VAL A 130 -0.59 6.09 14.06
C VAL A 130 -0.30 4.61 14.27
N MET A 131 0.88 4.28 14.82
CA MET A 131 1.28 2.89 15.03
C MET A 131 0.43 2.19 16.10
N ASN A 132 0.02 2.89 17.15
CA ASN A 132 -0.88 2.35 18.16
C ASN A 132 -2.29 2.08 17.61
N GLY A 133 -2.80 2.98 16.76
CA GLY A 133 -4.07 2.79 16.04
C GLY A 133 -4.05 1.53 15.18
N LEU A 134 -2.97 1.32 14.43
CA LEU A 134 -2.79 0.15 13.57
C LEU A 134 -2.70 -1.16 14.38
N LYS A 135 -1.93 -1.16 15.48
CA LYS A 135 -1.86 -2.32 16.40
C LYS A 135 -3.23 -2.64 17.00
N SER A 136 -3.97 -1.62 17.43
CA SER A 136 -5.32 -1.79 17.98
C SER A 136 -6.30 -2.35 16.95
N TYR A 137 -6.16 -1.96 15.67
CA TYR A 137 -6.97 -2.50 14.58
C TYR A 137 -6.75 -4.01 14.43
N TYR A 138 -5.50 -4.46 14.38
CA TYR A 138 -5.18 -5.87 14.23
C TYR A 138 -5.51 -6.71 15.47
N ALA A 139 -5.36 -6.16 16.67
CA ALA A 139 -5.70 -6.87 17.90
C ALA A 139 -7.21 -7.15 18.08
N LYS A 140 -8.09 -6.35 17.45
CA LYS A 140 -9.55 -6.56 17.52
C LYS A 140 -10.06 -7.66 16.59
N ALA A 141 -9.25 -8.12 15.66
CA ALA A 141 -9.64 -9.06 14.62
C ALA A 141 -8.98 -10.45 14.81
N ALA A 142 -8.12 -10.60 15.81
CA ALA A 142 -7.55 -11.87 16.26
C ALA A 142 -8.47 -12.52 17.30
#